data_6b8d853b62aa30b6397076fa6c10065d
#
_entry.id   6b8d853b62aa30b6397076fa6c10065d
#
_cell.length_a   1.000
_cell.length_b   1.000
_cell.length_c   1.000
_cell.angle_alpha   90.00
_cell.angle_beta   90.00
_cell.angle_gamma   90.00
#
_symmetry.space_group_name_H-M   'P 1'
#
loop_
_entity.id
_entity.type
_entity.pdbx_description
1 polymer ?
#
loop_
_entity_poly.entity_id
_entity_poly.type
_entity_poly.pdbx_seq_one_letter_code
_entity_poly.pdbx_strand_id
1 'polypeptide(L)'
;KFESDLFKIDGDQDFYLIPTAEVPLTNLIRDRIVDETELPIKMVAHTPCFRSEAGSYGQDTKGMIRQHQFEKVELVQIVKPEESYDALEELTNHAESILKKLELPYRVVLLCAGDTGDTSAKTYDIEVWLPSQNRYREISSCSNCESFQSRRIKARWKNNISGKSEYLHTLNGSGLAVGRTFIAVIENYQQEDGSIIVPKALRAYMD
;
A
#
# COMPACT_ATOMS: atom_id res chain seq x y z
N LYS A 1 -9.42 -15.38 -5.40
CA LYS A 1 -10.08 -14.08 -5.73
C LYS A 1 -9.20 -13.17 -6.57
N PHE A 2 -7.89 -13.24 -6.47
CA PHE A 2 -6.98 -12.33 -7.19
C PHE A 2 -6.25 -12.98 -8.38
N GLU A 3 -6.41 -14.28 -8.62
CA GLU A 3 -5.68 -14.99 -9.68
C GLU A 3 -5.98 -14.44 -11.08
N SER A 4 -7.23 -14.03 -11.33
CA SER A 4 -7.63 -13.42 -12.59
C SER A 4 -6.97 -12.06 -12.87
N ASP A 5 -6.42 -11.42 -11.83
CA ASP A 5 -5.74 -10.12 -11.93
C ASP A 5 -4.22 -10.25 -11.99
N LEU A 6 -3.69 -11.45 -11.89
CA LEU A 6 -2.27 -11.73 -11.94
C LEU A 6 -1.79 -12.05 -13.35
N PHE A 7 -0.59 -11.60 -13.71
CA PHE A 7 0.13 -12.08 -14.86
C PHE A 7 0.93 -13.35 -14.51
N LYS A 8 0.50 -14.48 -15.06
CA LYS A 8 1.24 -15.74 -14.95
C LYS A 8 2.39 -15.77 -15.96
N ILE A 9 3.56 -16.24 -15.52
CA ILE A 9 4.70 -16.48 -16.40
C ILE A 9 4.50 -17.84 -17.06
N ASP A 10 4.61 -17.89 -18.38
CA ASP A 10 4.53 -19.13 -19.12
C ASP A 10 5.74 -20.02 -18.83
N GLY A 11 5.50 -21.29 -18.53
CA GLY A 11 6.54 -22.25 -18.17
C GLY A 11 6.05 -23.36 -17.24
N ASP A 12 6.95 -24.26 -16.86
CA ASP A 12 6.66 -25.44 -16.03
C ASP A 12 6.40 -25.12 -14.54
N GLN A 13 6.67 -23.88 -14.12
CA GLN A 13 6.50 -23.45 -12.74
C GLN A 13 5.40 -22.40 -12.64
N ASP A 14 4.64 -22.45 -11.55
CA ASP A 14 3.59 -21.49 -11.26
C ASP A 14 4.15 -20.16 -10.72
N PHE A 15 4.85 -19.43 -11.58
CA PHE A 15 5.32 -18.09 -11.27
C PHE A 15 4.36 -17.02 -11.76
N TYR A 16 4.27 -15.95 -10.96
CA TYR A 16 3.45 -14.78 -11.26
C TYR A 16 4.26 -13.50 -11.04
N LEU A 17 4.00 -12.49 -11.86
CA LEU A 17 4.50 -11.15 -11.58
C LEU A 17 3.78 -10.59 -10.36
N ILE A 18 4.51 -9.91 -9.48
CA ILE A 18 3.94 -9.40 -8.23
C ILE A 18 2.95 -8.25 -8.50
N PRO A 19 1.74 -8.28 -7.94
CA PRO A 19 0.79 -7.16 -8.01
C PRO A 19 1.07 -6.08 -6.96
N THR A 20 1.91 -6.38 -5.99
CA THR A 20 2.33 -5.56 -4.84
C THR A 20 3.51 -6.21 -4.14
N ALA A 21 4.34 -5.44 -3.47
CA ALA A 21 5.41 -5.96 -2.60
C ALA A 21 4.88 -6.48 -1.25
N GLU A 22 3.61 -6.28 -0.92
CA GLU A 22 3.00 -6.74 0.34
C GLU A 22 3.24 -8.24 0.59
N VAL A 23 2.91 -9.09 -0.41
CA VAL A 23 3.04 -10.54 -0.25
C VAL A 23 4.51 -10.97 -0.07
N PRO A 24 5.47 -10.55 -0.90
CA PRO A 24 6.88 -10.86 -0.68
C PRO A 24 7.40 -10.39 0.68
N LEU A 25 7.12 -9.15 1.08
CA LEU A 25 7.59 -8.61 2.36
C LEU A 25 7.00 -9.36 3.55
N THR A 26 5.68 -9.61 3.54
CA THR A 26 5.01 -10.34 4.61
C THR A 26 5.55 -11.77 4.74
N ASN A 27 5.94 -12.41 3.62
CA ASN A 27 6.50 -13.76 3.63
C ASN A 27 7.95 -13.86 4.16
N LEU A 28 8.66 -12.75 4.40
CA LEU A 28 9.98 -12.78 5.03
C LEU A 28 9.96 -13.39 6.44
N ILE A 29 8.80 -13.38 7.09
CA ILE A 29 8.59 -14.00 8.41
C ILE A 29 7.82 -15.33 8.34
N ARG A 30 7.66 -15.91 7.15
CA ARG A 30 6.95 -17.17 6.96
C ARG A 30 7.58 -18.30 7.76
N ASP A 31 6.72 -19.13 8.40
CA ASP A 31 7.10 -20.28 9.23
C ASP A 31 8.07 -19.92 10.39
N ARG A 32 8.07 -18.64 10.85
CA ARG A 32 8.94 -18.18 11.95
C ARG A 32 8.16 -18.00 13.25
N ILE A 33 8.86 -18.24 14.34
CA ILE A 33 8.52 -17.72 15.67
C ILE A 33 9.49 -16.58 15.95
N VAL A 34 8.97 -15.35 15.86
CA VAL A 34 9.74 -14.12 16.04
C VAL A 34 9.98 -13.89 17.53
N ASP A 35 11.18 -13.47 17.91
CA ASP A 35 11.44 -13.03 19.27
C ASP A 35 10.73 -11.71 19.57
N GLU A 36 10.23 -11.55 20.80
CA GLU A 36 9.54 -10.31 21.20
C GLU A 36 10.40 -9.06 21.02
N THR A 37 11.72 -9.18 21.17
CA THR A 37 12.69 -8.08 21.01
C THR A 37 12.90 -7.65 19.57
N GLU A 38 12.49 -8.46 18.60
CA GLU A 38 12.52 -8.10 17.18
C GLU A 38 11.34 -7.22 16.77
N LEU A 39 10.28 -7.12 17.59
CA LEU A 39 9.06 -6.38 17.27
C LEU A 39 9.13 -4.91 17.73
N PRO A 40 8.53 -3.99 16.99
CA PRO A 40 7.86 -4.18 15.69
C PRO A 40 8.86 -4.34 14.54
N ILE A 41 8.53 -5.20 13.55
CA ILE A 41 9.28 -5.28 12.30
C ILE A 41 8.61 -4.34 11.29
N LYS A 42 9.36 -3.34 10.81
CA LYS A 42 8.89 -2.33 9.83
C LYS A 42 9.72 -2.46 8.57
N MET A 43 9.04 -2.62 7.44
CA MET A 43 9.67 -2.84 6.14
C MET A 43 9.11 -1.88 5.11
N VAL A 44 9.95 -1.51 4.15
CA VAL A 44 9.56 -0.71 2.98
C VAL A 44 10.22 -1.30 1.74
N ALA A 45 9.47 -1.35 0.64
CA ALA A 45 10.02 -1.70 -0.67
C ALA A 45 9.41 -0.84 -1.77
N HIS A 46 10.25 -0.36 -2.68
CA HIS A 46 9.84 0.24 -3.94
C HIS A 46 10.00 -0.81 -5.04
N THR A 47 8.91 -1.17 -5.69
CA THR A 47 8.92 -2.20 -6.73
C THR A 47 8.00 -1.85 -7.90
N PRO A 48 8.29 -2.33 -9.12
CA PRO A 48 7.26 -2.47 -10.14
C PRO A 48 6.19 -3.45 -9.63
N CYS A 49 4.93 -3.14 -9.96
CA CYS A 49 3.77 -3.95 -9.65
C CYS A 49 3.00 -4.21 -10.94
N PHE A 50 2.41 -5.40 -11.07
CA PHE A 50 1.77 -5.83 -12.30
C PHE A 50 0.35 -6.32 -12.01
N ARG A 51 -0.64 -5.76 -12.72
CA ARG A 51 -2.05 -6.14 -12.61
C ARG A 51 -2.68 -6.21 -13.99
N SER A 52 -3.42 -7.28 -14.27
CA SER A 52 -4.12 -7.42 -15.56
C SER A 52 -5.35 -6.51 -15.65
N GLU A 53 -5.80 -5.94 -14.51
CA GLU A 53 -6.96 -5.06 -14.40
C GLU A 53 -8.24 -5.70 -14.95
N ALA A 54 -8.39 -7.02 -14.78
CA ALA A 54 -9.45 -7.83 -15.37
C ALA A 54 -10.88 -7.40 -14.94
N GLY A 55 -11.03 -6.74 -13.79
CA GLY A 55 -12.32 -6.25 -13.28
C GLY A 55 -12.68 -4.82 -13.69
N SER A 56 -11.81 -4.12 -14.43
CA SER A 56 -11.97 -2.68 -14.69
C SER A 56 -12.30 -2.32 -16.13
N TYR A 57 -12.90 -3.23 -16.88
CA TYR A 57 -13.28 -3.00 -18.27
C TYR A 57 -14.06 -1.69 -18.48
N GLY A 58 -13.51 -0.81 -19.32
CA GLY A 58 -14.13 0.47 -19.69
C GLY A 58 -13.97 1.60 -18.67
N GLN A 59 -13.36 1.35 -17.50
CA GLN A 59 -13.06 2.39 -16.51
C GLN A 59 -11.62 2.86 -16.63
N ASP A 60 -11.43 4.20 -16.60
CA ASP A 60 -10.10 4.83 -16.61
C ASP A 60 -9.18 4.37 -17.77
N THR A 61 -9.76 4.12 -18.95
CA THR A 61 -9.05 3.63 -20.13
C THR A 61 -8.15 4.67 -20.79
N LYS A 62 -8.26 5.95 -20.37
CA LYS A 62 -7.44 7.05 -20.87
C LYS A 62 -6.52 7.56 -19.76
N GLY A 63 -5.33 8.01 -20.17
CA GLY A 63 -4.33 8.55 -19.25
C GLY A 63 -3.58 7.47 -18.49
N MET A 64 -2.91 7.85 -17.39
CA MET A 64 -1.95 7.01 -16.65
C MET A 64 -2.47 6.54 -15.30
N ILE A 65 -3.75 6.76 -14.97
CA ILE A 65 -4.27 6.47 -13.62
C ILE A 65 -4.44 4.99 -13.35
N ARG A 66 -4.59 4.20 -14.42
CA ARG A 66 -4.71 2.75 -14.37
C ARG A 66 -3.81 2.12 -15.43
N GLN A 67 -2.82 1.35 -14.96
CA GLN A 67 -1.78 0.76 -15.80
C GLN A 67 -1.58 -0.71 -15.43
N HIS A 68 -1.19 -1.54 -16.41
CA HIS A 68 -0.84 -2.94 -16.18
C HIS A 68 0.49 -3.09 -15.42
N GLN A 69 1.40 -2.14 -15.62
CA GLN A 69 2.65 -2.03 -14.87
C GLN A 69 2.74 -0.62 -14.27
N PHE A 70 3.01 -0.55 -12.98
CA PHE A 70 3.16 0.71 -12.24
C PHE A 70 4.15 0.54 -11.10
N GLU A 71 4.67 1.65 -10.60
CA GLU A 71 5.58 1.68 -9.46
C GLU A 71 4.82 1.97 -8.17
N LYS A 72 5.16 1.23 -7.11
CA LYS A 72 4.57 1.42 -5.78
C LYS A 72 5.63 1.30 -4.69
N VAL A 73 5.59 2.21 -3.74
CA VAL A 73 6.27 2.05 -2.45
C VAL A 73 5.31 1.36 -1.51
N GLU A 74 5.70 0.21 -1.00
CA GLU A 74 4.90 -0.58 -0.06
C GLU A 74 5.49 -0.53 1.33
N LEU A 75 4.65 -0.28 2.32
CA LEU A 75 4.97 -0.30 3.74
C LEU A 75 4.33 -1.54 4.35
N VAL A 76 5.09 -2.32 5.11
CA VAL A 76 4.58 -3.48 5.86
C VAL A 76 5.05 -3.38 7.30
N GLN A 77 4.14 -3.59 8.23
CA GLN A 77 4.47 -3.69 9.66
C GLN A 77 3.99 -5.03 10.21
N ILE A 78 4.83 -5.62 11.06
CA ILE A 78 4.53 -6.84 11.80
C ILE A 78 4.64 -6.47 13.28
N VAL A 79 3.55 -6.62 13.99
CA VAL A 79 3.40 -6.11 15.36
C VAL A 79 2.71 -7.12 16.27
N LYS A 80 2.74 -6.85 17.57
CA LYS A 80 1.89 -7.56 18.54
C LYS A 80 0.42 -7.19 18.32
N PRO A 81 -0.51 -8.10 18.68
CA PRO A 81 -1.95 -7.86 18.52
C PRO A 81 -2.43 -6.54 19.14
N GLU A 82 -2.01 -6.26 20.36
CA GLU A 82 -2.41 -5.07 21.12
C GLU A 82 -1.93 -3.74 20.52
N GLU A 83 -0.85 -3.77 19.73
CA GLU A 83 -0.26 -2.57 19.10
C GLU A 83 -0.82 -2.28 17.71
N SER A 84 -1.59 -3.20 17.12
CA SER A 84 -1.88 -3.18 15.68
C SER A 84 -2.77 -2.01 15.23
N TYR A 85 -3.66 -1.52 16.06
CA TYR A 85 -4.51 -0.38 15.70
C TYR A 85 -3.75 0.94 15.76
N ASP A 86 -2.86 1.11 16.75
CA ASP A 86 -1.97 2.28 16.82
C ASP A 86 -0.96 2.26 15.68
N ALA A 87 -0.46 1.07 15.32
CA ALA A 87 0.41 0.88 14.17
C ALA A 87 -0.29 1.23 12.84
N LEU A 88 -1.61 1.01 12.71
CA LEU A 88 -2.37 1.44 11.54
C LEU A 88 -2.42 2.97 11.43
N GLU A 89 -2.68 3.66 12.54
CA GLU A 89 -2.68 5.13 12.56
C GLU A 89 -1.29 5.68 12.19
N GLU A 90 -0.22 5.10 12.73
CA GLU A 90 1.17 5.48 12.39
C GLU A 90 1.46 5.26 10.91
N LEU A 91 1.13 4.08 10.36
CA LEU A 91 1.36 3.73 8.96
C LEU A 91 0.60 4.67 8.02
N THR A 92 -0.65 4.98 8.34
CA THR A 92 -1.48 5.95 7.61
C THR A 92 -0.85 7.34 7.63
N ASN A 93 -0.37 7.80 8.81
CA ASN A 93 0.32 9.08 8.93
C ASN A 93 1.62 9.15 8.11
N HIS A 94 2.35 8.03 7.95
CA HIS A 94 3.52 7.98 7.08
C HIS A 94 3.14 8.24 5.62
N ALA A 95 2.08 7.59 5.12
CA ALA A 95 1.58 7.82 3.76
C ALA A 95 1.09 9.26 3.57
N GLU A 96 0.30 9.81 4.52
CA GLU A 96 -0.16 11.21 4.50
C GLU A 96 1.02 12.21 4.47
N SER A 97 2.12 11.89 5.17
CA SER A 97 3.28 12.78 5.27
C SER A 97 3.88 13.13 3.91
N ILE A 98 3.77 12.23 2.93
CA ILE A 98 4.24 12.47 1.57
C ILE A 98 3.35 13.50 0.88
N LEU A 99 2.02 13.36 0.98
CA LEU A 99 1.06 14.30 0.41
C LEU A 99 1.16 15.69 1.06
N LYS A 100 1.36 15.74 2.37
CA LYS A 100 1.62 16.98 3.12
C LYS A 100 2.89 17.68 2.63
N LYS A 101 4.00 16.95 2.42
CA LYS A 101 5.24 17.49 1.86
C LYS A 101 5.10 17.97 0.42
N LEU A 102 4.25 17.29 -0.35
CA LEU A 102 3.94 17.67 -1.73
C LEU A 102 2.89 18.79 -1.82
N GLU A 103 2.30 19.19 -0.68
CA GLU A 103 1.25 20.21 -0.60
C GLU A 103 0.04 19.89 -1.52
N LEU A 104 -0.30 18.60 -1.64
CA LEU A 104 -1.41 18.13 -2.46
C LEU A 104 -2.70 18.07 -1.63
N PRO A 105 -3.85 18.50 -2.16
CA PRO A 105 -5.13 18.32 -1.51
C PRO A 105 -5.51 16.84 -1.46
N TYR A 106 -5.81 16.33 -0.27
CA TYR A 106 -6.19 14.93 -0.07
C TYR A 106 -7.24 14.80 1.04
N ARG A 107 -7.80 13.61 1.16
CA ARG A 107 -8.64 13.21 2.28
C ARG A 107 -8.35 11.77 2.69
N VAL A 108 -8.63 11.44 3.94
CA VAL A 108 -8.57 10.07 4.47
C VAL A 108 -10.00 9.56 4.64
N VAL A 109 -10.26 8.36 4.16
CA VAL A 109 -11.58 7.71 4.19
C VAL A 109 -11.46 6.39 4.93
N LEU A 110 -12.24 6.21 5.98
CA LEU A 110 -12.43 4.91 6.60
C LEU A 110 -13.38 4.09 5.72
N LEU A 111 -12.91 2.93 5.22
CA LEU A 111 -13.73 2.09 4.38
C LEU A 111 -14.85 1.42 5.18
N CYS A 112 -16.04 1.35 4.58
CA CYS A 112 -17.14 0.56 5.12
C CYS A 112 -16.91 -0.94 4.86
N ALA A 113 -17.66 -1.79 5.56
CA ALA A 113 -17.48 -3.25 5.48
C ALA A 113 -17.67 -3.82 4.05
N GLY A 114 -18.43 -3.14 3.19
CA GLY A 114 -18.62 -3.57 1.80
C GLY A 114 -17.42 -3.32 0.89
N ASP A 115 -16.58 -2.35 1.24
CA ASP A 115 -15.39 -1.94 0.47
C ASP A 115 -14.09 -2.45 1.09
N THR A 116 -14.10 -2.78 2.38
CA THR A 116 -12.94 -3.37 3.05
C THR A 116 -12.64 -4.75 2.46
N GLY A 117 -11.39 -4.98 2.11
CA GLY A 117 -10.94 -6.27 1.56
C GLY A 117 -11.12 -7.43 2.55
N ASP A 118 -11.41 -8.64 2.05
CA ASP A 118 -11.67 -9.85 2.85
C ASP A 118 -10.52 -10.21 3.82
N THR A 119 -9.34 -9.65 3.63
CA THR A 119 -8.14 -9.91 4.44
C THR A 119 -7.93 -8.91 5.56
N SER A 120 -8.71 -7.82 5.58
CA SER A 120 -8.49 -6.66 6.44
C SER A 120 -9.63 -6.50 7.44
N ALA A 121 -9.29 -6.14 8.67
CA ALA A 121 -10.26 -5.80 9.72
C ALA A 121 -10.61 -4.31 9.71
N LYS A 122 -9.67 -3.46 9.32
CA LYS A 122 -9.85 -2.01 9.18
C LYS A 122 -8.95 -1.48 8.09
N THR A 123 -9.50 -0.62 7.24
CA THR A 123 -8.76 0.01 6.15
C THR A 123 -9.06 1.50 6.07
N TYR A 124 -8.01 2.29 5.91
CA TYR A 124 -8.06 3.68 5.50
C TYR A 124 -7.59 3.81 4.07
N ASP A 125 -8.39 4.42 3.21
CA ASP A 125 -7.93 4.91 1.91
C ASP A 125 -7.55 6.38 2.00
N ILE A 126 -6.45 6.74 1.38
CA ILE A 126 -6.04 8.11 1.18
C ILE A 126 -6.34 8.46 -0.27
N GLU A 127 -7.13 9.49 -0.48
CA GLU A 127 -7.55 9.94 -1.81
C GLU A 127 -7.01 11.34 -2.07
N VAL A 128 -6.37 11.53 -3.24
CA VAL A 128 -5.85 12.82 -3.70
C VAL A 128 -6.80 13.46 -4.69
N TRP A 129 -6.92 14.79 -4.65
CA TRP A 129 -7.73 15.54 -5.59
C TRP A 129 -7.08 15.62 -6.96
N LEU A 130 -7.86 15.29 -8.00
CA LEU A 130 -7.47 15.44 -9.40
C LEU A 130 -8.37 16.50 -10.08
N PRO A 131 -7.84 17.70 -10.37
CA PRO A 131 -8.62 18.78 -10.96
C PRO A 131 -9.28 18.43 -12.29
N SER A 132 -8.59 17.70 -13.17
CA SER A 132 -9.13 17.32 -14.49
C SER A 132 -10.36 16.42 -14.40
N GLN A 133 -10.48 15.65 -13.33
CA GLN A 133 -11.59 14.73 -13.09
C GLN A 133 -12.63 15.32 -12.15
N ASN A 134 -12.34 16.47 -11.52
CA ASN A 134 -13.15 17.10 -10.48
C ASN A 134 -13.57 16.10 -9.38
N ARG A 135 -12.64 15.26 -8.93
CA ARG A 135 -12.89 14.25 -7.87
C ARG A 135 -11.63 13.80 -7.17
N TYR A 136 -11.83 13.18 -6.01
CA TYR A 136 -10.77 12.48 -5.29
C TYR A 136 -10.55 11.10 -5.90
N ARG A 137 -9.28 10.66 -5.93
CA ARG A 137 -8.85 9.34 -6.40
C ARG A 137 -7.93 8.70 -5.37
N GLU A 138 -8.17 7.44 -5.11
CA GLU A 138 -7.32 6.63 -4.22
C GLU A 138 -5.86 6.65 -4.68
N ILE A 139 -4.96 6.96 -3.76
CA ILE A 139 -3.50 6.99 -3.97
C ILE A 139 -2.77 6.07 -3.00
N SER A 140 -3.38 5.72 -1.91
CA SER A 140 -2.91 4.77 -0.90
C SER A 140 -4.09 4.08 -0.23
N SER A 141 -3.89 2.82 0.13
CA SER A 141 -4.79 2.06 0.99
C SER A 141 -3.96 1.46 2.12
N CYS A 142 -4.34 1.74 3.37
CA CYS A 142 -3.63 1.31 4.57
C CYS A 142 -4.52 0.38 5.38
N SER A 143 -4.08 -0.86 5.58
CA SER A 143 -4.90 -1.93 6.15
C SER A 143 -4.26 -2.59 7.35
N ASN A 144 -5.06 -2.86 8.38
CA ASN A 144 -4.76 -3.80 9.45
C ASN A 144 -5.43 -5.14 9.13
N CYS A 145 -4.62 -6.16 8.88
CA CYS A 145 -5.07 -7.51 8.56
C CYS A 145 -5.18 -8.40 9.81
N GLU A 146 -4.91 -7.84 11.00
CA GLU A 146 -4.83 -8.60 12.25
C GLU A 146 -4.04 -9.91 12.06
N SER A 147 -4.55 -11.03 12.56
CA SER A 147 -3.89 -12.33 12.42
C SER A 147 -4.21 -13.08 11.13
N PHE A 148 -4.95 -12.47 10.19
CA PHE A 148 -5.40 -13.17 8.98
C PHE A 148 -4.23 -13.69 8.13
N GLN A 149 -3.25 -12.85 7.86
CA GLN A 149 -2.09 -13.24 7.06
C GLN A 149 -1.11 -14.10 7.87
N SER A 150 -0.83 -13.76 9.12
CA SER A 150 0.10 -14.50 9.97
C SER A 150 -0.32 -15.95 10.21
N ARG A 151 -1.62 -16.24 10.28
CA ARG A 151 -2.14 -17.62 10.34
C ARG A 151 -1.77 -18.41 9.09
N ARG A 152 -1.87 -17.80 7.89
CA ARG A 152 -1.58 -18.45 6.61
C ARG A 152 -0.10 -18.72 6.40
N ILE A 153 0.74 -17.75 6.77
CA ILE A 153 2.19 -17.90 6.68
C ILE A 153 2.81 -18.56 7.93
N LYS A 154 1.98 -18.96 8.93
CA LYS A 154 2.38 -19.58 10.20
C LYS A 154 3.38 -18.73 11.00
N ALA A 155 3.27 -17.40 10.91
CA ALA A 155 4.11 -16.46 11.64
C ALA A 155 3.56 -16.24 13.05
N ARG A 156 4.40 -16.42 14.06
CA ARG A 156 4.06 -16.27 15.49
C ARG A 156 5.17 -15.50 16.20
N TRP A 157 4.89 -15.05 17.40
CA TRP A 157 5.88 -14.53 18.31
C TRP A 157 5.80 -15.26 19.65
N LYS A 158 6.89 -15.25 20.38
CA LYS A 158 6.94 -15.83 21.72
C LYS A 158 6.66 -14.73 22.73
N ASN A 159 5.51 -14.83 23.40
CA ASN A 159 5.17 -13.93 24.48
C ASN A 159 5.98 -14.33 25.73
N ASN A 160 6.92 -13.50 26.14
CA ASN A 160 7.84 -13.78 27.25
C ASN A 160 7.14 -13.76 28.61
N ILE A 161 5.96 -13.15 28.73
CA ILE A 161 5.17 -13.10 29.97
C ILE A 161 4.35 -14.40 30.14
N SER A 162 3.60 -14.75 29.08
CA SER A 162 2.74 -15.94 29.11
C SER A 162 3.47 -17.25 28.79
N GLY A 163 4.66 -17.18 28.20
CA GLY A 163 5.42 -18.31 27.66
C GLY A 163 4.79 -18.97 26.43
N LYS A 164 3.67 -18.44 25.93
CA LYS A 164 2.93 -19.00 24.79
C LYS A 164 3.36 -18.38 23.46
N SER A 165 3.19 -19.14 22.38
CA SER A 165 3.32 -18.62 21.02
C SER A 165 1.97 -18.12 20.56
N GLU A 166 1.93 -16.84 20.13
CA GLU A 166 0.74 -16.14 19.68
C GLU A 166 0.91 -15.72 18.20
N TYR A 167 -0.19 -15.51 17.48
CA TYR A 167 -0.12 -14.97 16.12
C TYR A 167 0.20 -13.49 16.14
N LEU A 168 1.06 -13.10 15.21
CA LEU A 168 1.36 -11.69 14.93
C LEU A 168 0.20 -11.01 14.20
N HIS A 169 0.10 -9.71 14.32
CA HIS A 169 -0.73 -8.90 13.43
C HIS A 169 0.14 -8.29 12.33
N THR A 170 -0.44 -8.22 11.12
CA THR A 170 0.23 -7.66 9.94
C THR A 170 -0.53 -6.45 9.44
N LEU A 171 0.21 -5.45 9.00
CA LEU A 171 -0.33 -4.23 8.41
C LEU A 171 0.41 -3.94 7.11
N ASN A 172 -0.29 -3.36 6.17
CA ASN A 172 0.32 -2.90 4.92
C ASN A 172 -0.27 -1.57 4.49
N GLY A 173 0.45 -0.85 3.66
CA GLY A 173 -0.04 0.37 3.04
C GLY A 173 0.88 0.89 1.96
N SER A 174 0.32 1.61 1.00
CA SER A 174 1.12 2.24 -0.04
C SER A 174 1.66 3.58 0.44
N GLY A 175 2.94 3.75 0.30
CA GLY A 175 3.56 5.01 0.66
C GLY A 175 4.36 5.67 -0.48
N LEU A 176 3.79 5.85 -1.67
CA LEU A 176 2.46 5.80 -2.27
C LEU A 176 2.46 5.02 -3.59
N ALA A 177 1.32 5.06 -4.34
CA ALA A 177 1.28 4.72 -5.77
C ALA A 177 1.98 5.83 -6.57
N VAL A 178 3.20 5.57 -7.07
CA VAL A 178 4.09 6.59 -7.65
C VAL A 178 3.47 7.28 -8.87
N GLY A 179 2.93 6.50 -9.82
CA GLY A 179 2.31 7.05 -11.02
C GLY A 179 1.11 7.95 -10.73
N ARG A 180 0.24 7.57 -9.78
CA ARG A 180 -0.89 8.42 -9.35
C ARG A 180 -0.44 9.68 -8.65
N THR A 181 0.63 9.60 -7.83
CA THR A 181 1.24 10.77 -7.20
C THR A 181 1.81 11.73 -8.24
N PHE A 182 2.45 11.20 -9.28
CA PHE A 182 2.97 11.98 -10.39
C PHE A 182 1.85 12.71 -11.14
N ILE A 183 0.74 12.05 -11.46
CA ILE A 183 -0.45 12.68 -12.06
C ILE A 183 -0.95 13.81 -11.16
N ALA A 184 -1.10 13.55 -9.87
CA ALA A 184 -1.61 14.54 -8.93
C ALA A 184 -0.70 15.77 -8.85
N VAL A 185 0.62 15.59 -8.87
CA VAL A 185 1.59 16.71 -8.93
C VAL A 185 1.40 17.50 -10.22
N ILE A 186 1.39 16.84 -11.38
CA ILE A 186 1.23 17.53 -12.67
C ILE A 186 -0.06 18.34 -12.70
N GLU A 187 -1.19 17.73 -12.36
CA GLU A 187 -2.50 18.38 -12.46
C GLU A 187 -2.68 19.53 -11.45
N ASN A 188 -2.15 19.42 -10.23
CA ASN A 188 -2.31 20.45 -9.21
C ASN A 188 -1.29 21.61 -9.36
N TYR A 189 -0.16 21.38 -10.04
CA TYR A 189 0.92 22.37 -10.20
C TYR A 189 1.05 22.92 -11.62
N GLN A 190 0.19 22.50 -12.55
CA GLN A 190 0.15 23.04 -13.91
C GLN A 190 -0.32 24.49 -13.91
N GLN A 191 0.36 25.33 -14.71
CA GLN A 191 0.08 26.76 -14.87
C GLN A 191 -0.71 27.00 -16.16
N GLU A 192 -1.25 28.21 -16.32
CA GLU A 192 -2.02 28.62 -17.50
C GLU A 192 -1.21 28.52 -18.81
N ASP A 193 0.10 28.74 -18.74
CA ASP A 193 1.01 28.62 -19.88
C ASP A 193 1.43 27.17 -20.20
N GLY A 194 0.91 26.19 -19.45
CA GLY A 194 1.22 24.77 -19.60
C GLY A 194 2.49 24.33 -18.87
N SER A 195 3.23 25.22 -18.25
CA SER A 195 4.36 24.85 -17.39
C SER A 195 3.89 24.17 -16.10
N ILE A 196 4.80 23.46 -15.43
CA ILE A 196 4.53 22.79 -14.16
C ILE A 196 5.53 23.29 -13.12
N ILE A 197 5.01 23.82 -12.03
CA ILE A 197 5.86 24.20 -10.89
C ILE A 197 6.27 22.94 -10.13
N VAL A 198 7.58 22.71 -10.00
CA VAL A 198 8.10 21.60 -9.20
C VAL A 198 7.82 21.85 -7.72
N PRO A 199 7.09 20.94 -7.03
CA PRO A 199 6.86 21.04 -5.58
C PRO A 199 8.17 21.24 -4.82
N LYS A 200 8.14 22.08 -3.78
CA LYS A 200 9.34 22.41 -3.00
C LYS A 200 10.09 21.18 -2.51
N ALA A 201 9.36 20.15 -2.08
CA ALA A 201 9.93 18.91 -1.56
C ALA A 201 10.71 18.10 -2.61
N LEU A 202 10.45 18.30 -3.90
CA LEU A 202 11.10 17.57 -4.99
C LEU A 202 12.29 18.32 -5.59
N ARG A 203 12.43 19.63 -5.33
CA ARG A 203 13.46 20.46 -5.98
C ARG A 203 14.89 19.99 -5.69
N ALA A 204 15.14 19.41 -4.50
CA ALA A 204 16.46 18.89 -4.15
C ALA A 204 16.84 17.61 -4.92
N TYR A 205 15.91 17.00 -5.64
CA TYR A 205 16.11 15.78 -6.42
C TYR A 205 16.09 16.04 -7.95
N MET A 206 15.94 17.31 -8.33
CA MET A 206 15.87 17.73 -9.74
C MET A 206 17.01 18.72 -10.00
N ASP A 207 17.96 18.33 -10.85
CA ASP A 207 19.07 19.17 -11.31
C ASP A 207 18.61 20.15 -12.39
#